data_caf491ed97625860089a23ecf6cde8ac
#
_entry.id   caf491ed97625860089a23ecf6cde8ac
#
_cell.length_a   1.000
_cell.length_b   1.000
_cell.length_c   1.000
_cell.angle_alpha   90.00
_cell.angle_beta   90.00
_cell.angle_gamma   90.00
#
_symmetry.space_group_name_H-M   'P 1'
#
loop_
_entity.id
_entity.type
_entity.pdbx_description
1 polymer ?
#
loop_
_entity_poly.entity_id
_entity_poly.type
_entity_poly.pdbx_seq_one_letter_code
_entity_poly.pdbx_strand_id
1 'polypeptide(L)' 'ADNMKFVLMAFDEGTGLTPHRAPGNAILTALEGKAIIGYEGKDYELNAGESFRFDKNGLHSVTPQGKFKMSLLLVIE' A
#
# COMPACT_ATOMS: atom_id res chain seq x y z
N ALA A 1 -2.25 19.99 1.90
CA ALA A 1 -3.31 20.11 2.90
C ALA A 1 -2.89 19.35 4.17
N ASP A 2 -3.32 19.81 5.32
CA ASP A 2 -2.92 19.25 6.62
C ASP A 2 -3.42 17.83 6.82
N ASN A 3 -4.49 17.46 6.15
CA ASN A 3 -5.11 16.15 6.26
C ASN A 3 -4.69 15.16 5.15
N MET A 4 -3.67 15.52 4.37
CA MET A 4 -3.19 14.66 3.28
C MET A 4 -1.71 14.38 3.44
N LYS A 5 -1.31 13.13 3.14
CA LYS A 5 0.09 12.74 3.10
C LYS A 5 0.35 11.97 1.80
N PHE A 6 1.45 12.32 1.15
CA PHE A 6 1.92 11.59 -0.02
C PHE A 6 3.32 11.06 0.27
N VAL A 7 3.50 9.74 0.12
CA VAL A 7 4.74 9.07 0.49
C VAL A 7 5.20 8.20 -0.68
N LEU A 8 6.49 8.21 -0.96
CA LEU A 8 7.12 7.26 -1.87
C LEU A 8 7.90 6.26 -1.03
N MET A 9 7.73 4.99 -1.31
CA MET A 9 8.42 3.91 -0.58
C MET A 9 9.09 2.96 -1.55
N ALA A 10 10.29 2.52 -1.19
CA ALA A 10 11.02 1.50 -1.92
C ALA A 10 11.34 0.34 -0.96
N PHE A 11 11.14 -0.88 -1.43
CA PHE A 11 11.35 -2.10 -0.64
C PHE A 11 12.31 -3.03 -1.33
N ASP A 12 13.20 -3.64 -0.57
CA ASP A 12 13.97 -4.78 -1.02
C ASP A 12 13.19 -6.06 -0.76
N GLU A 13 13.62 -7.15 -1.40
CA GLU A 13 13.05 -8.46 -1.17
C GLU A 13 13.12 -8.83 0.32
N GLY A 14 12.05 -9.41 0.83
CA GLY A 14 11.96 -9.81 2.23
C GLY A 14 11.50 -8.73 3.19
N THR A 15 11.26 -7.50 2.70
CA THR A 15 10.71 -6.40 3.51
C THR A 15 9.27 -6.15 3.12
N GLY A 16 8.57 -5.30 3.86
CA GLY A 16 7.18 -4.97 3.56
C GLY A 16 6.51 -4.24 4.71
N LEU A 17 5.19 -4.15 4.64
CA LEU A 17 4.38 -3.55 5.69
C LEU A 17 3.51 -4.64 6.31
N THR A 18 3.68 -4.85 7.62
CA THR A 18 2.85 -5.81 8.37
C THR A 18 1.42 -5.32 8.48
N PRO A 19 0.46 -6.21 8.77
CA PRO A 19 -0.95 -5.81 8.86
C PRO A 19 -1.16 -4.67 9.85
N HIS A 20 -1.87 -3.64 9.43
CA HIS A 20 -2.19 -2.48 10.25
C HIS A 20 -3.42 -1.77 9.68
N ARG A 21 -3.97 -0.83 10.46
CA ARG A 21 -5.13 -0.03 10.06
C ARG A 21 -4.68 1.42 9.91
N ALA A 22 -5.07 2.03 8.79
CA ALA A 22 -4.76 3.44 8.56
C ALA A 22 -5.85 4.36 9.13
N PRO A 23 -5.47 5.57 9.56
CA PRO A 23 -6.46 6.51 10.12
C PRO A 23 -7.34 7.20 9.08
N GLY A 24 -7.15 6.91 7.81
CA GLY A 24 -7.91 7.52 6.73
C GLY A 24 -7.96 6.63 5.50
N ASN A 25 -8.55 7.15 4.45
CA ASN A 25 -8.59 6.47 3.16
C ASN A 25 -7.23 6.59 2.46
N ALA A 26 -6.81 5.55 1.78
CA ALA A 26 -5.51 5.56 1.11
C ALA A 26 -5.61 4.96 -0.29
N ILE A 27 -4.77 5.47 -1.20
CA ILE A 27 -4.58 4.89 -2.52
C ILE A 27 -3.10 4.55 -2.65
N LEU A 28 -2.83 3.27 -2.84
CA LEU A 28 -1.50 2.74 -3.09
C LEU A 28 -1.34 2.50 -4.58
N THR A 29 -0.29 3.04 -5.17
CA THR A 29 0.02 2.81 -6.59
C THR A 29 1.37 2.14 -6.69
N ALA A 30 1.39 0.97 -7.34
CA ALA A 30 2.65 0.28 -7.61
C ALA A 30 3.37 0.99 -8.76
N LEU A 31 4.64 1.35 -8.53
CA LEU A 31 5.47 2.07 -9.50
C LEU A 31 6.46 1.15 -10.19
N GLU A 32 7.04 0.20 -9.46
CA GLU A 32 7.96 -0.81 -9.99
C GLU A 32 7.75 -2.12 -9.26
N GLY A 33 7.85 -3.23 -9.98
CA GLY A 33 7.77 -4.55 -9.40
C GLY A 33 6.34 -5.00 -9.11
N LYS A 34 6.23 -5.91 -8.16
CA LYS A 34 4.96 -6.57 -7.82
C LYS A 34 4.90 -6.82 -6.33
N ALA A 35 3.72 -6.74 -5.75
CA ALA A 35 3.48 -7.06 -4.36
C ALA A 35 2.14 -7.78 -4.18
N ILE A 36 2.03 -8.50 -3.08
CA ILE A 36 0.75 -9.04 -2.63
C ILE A 36 0.20 -8.07 -1.60
N ILE A 37 -1.00 -7.58 -1.85
CA ILE A 37 -1.72 -6.70 -0.94
C ILE A 37 -2.69 -7.55 -0.14
N GLY A 38 -2.52 -7.59 1.18
CA GLY A 38 -3.51 -8.17 2.07
C GLY A 38 -4.51 -7.09 2.45
N TYR A 39 -5.80 -7.36 2.28
CA TYR A 39 -6.84 -6.39 2.64
C TYR A 39 -8.06 -7.12 3.17
N GLU A 40 -8.37 -6.86 4.44
CA GLU A 40 -9.51 -7.45 5.14
C GLU A 40 -9.60 -8.98 4.96
N GLY A 41 -8.45 -9.65 5.14
CA GLY A 41 -8.35 -11.10 5.10
C GLY A 41 -8.22 -11.72 3.72
N LYS A 42 -8.11 -10.92 2.68
CA LYS A 42 -7.94 -11.39 1.31
C LYS A 42 -6.65 -10.87 0.72
N ASP A 43 -6.06 -11.64 -0.19
CA ASP A 43 -4.83 -11.28 -0.88
C ASP A 43 -5.11 -10.91 -2.33
N TYR A 44 -4.44 -9.85 -2.78
CA TYR A 44 -4.56 -9.34 -4.14
C TYR A 44 -3.17 -9.10 -4.71
N GLU A 45 -2.92 -9.54 -5.93
CA GLU A 45 -1.66 -9.24 -6.62
C GLU A 45 -1.76 -7.84 -7.21
N LEU A 46 -0.74 -7.01 -6.95
CA LEU A 46 -0.66 -5.66 -7.50
C LEU A 46 0.64 -5.53 -8.29
N ASN A 47 0.49 -5.20 -9.57
CA ASN A 47 1.61 -5.05 -10.50
C ASN A 47 1.87 -3.56 -10.78
N ALA A 48 3.10 -3.27 -11.24
CA ALA A 48 3.47 -1.89 -11.61
C ALA A 48 2.42 -1.26 -12.52
N GLY A 49 2.04 -0.03 -12.21
CA GLY A 49 1.01 0.71 -12.92
C GLY A 49 -0.40 0.53 -12.37
N GLU A 50 -0.60 -0.42 -11.45
CA GLU A 50 -1.91 -0.65 -10.84
C GLU A 50 -2.02 0.04 -9.49
N SER A 51 -3.25 0.35 -9.10
CA SER A 51 -3.54 1.00 -7.81
C SER A 51 -4.51 0.17 -7.00
N PHE A 52 -4.42 0.32 -5.67
CA PHE A 52 -5.32 -0.33 -4.73
C PHE A 52 -5.82 0.68 -3.70
N ARG A 53 -7.12 0.68 -3.45
CA ARG A 53 -7.73 1.60 -2.48
C ARG A 53 -7.98 0.89 -1.15
N PHE A 54 -7.52 1.50 -0.06
CA PHE A 54 -7.84 1.08 1.31
C PHE A 54 -8.81 2.08 1.92
N ASP A 55 -9.91 1.58 2.46
CA ASP A 55 -10.83 2.42 3.21
C ASP A 55 -10.30 2.65 4.63
N LYS A 56 -10.74 3.74 5.24
CA LYS A 56 -10.39 4.08 6.62
C LYS A 56 -10.62 2.88 7.54
N ASN A 57 -9.61 2.57 8.37
CA ASN A 57 -9.60 1.46 9.32
C ASN A 57 -9.62 0.06 8.70
N GLY A 58 -9.53 -0.06 7.38
CA GLY A 58 -9.37 -1.35 6.74
C GLY A 58 -8.01 -1.97 7.10
N LEU A 59 -8.01 -3.23 7.50
CA LEU A 59 -6.77 -3.94 7.85
C LEU A 59 -6.04 -4.32 6.57
N HIS A 60 -4.81 -3.85 6.42
CA HIS A 60 -4.06 -4.08 5.19
C HIS A 60 -2.58 -4.33 5.45
N SER A 61 -1.96 -5.03 4.50
CA SER A 61 -0.53 -5.33 4.51
C SER A 61 0.02 -5.27 3.09
N VAL A 62 1.34 -5.12 2.98
CA VAL A 62 2.03 -5.12 1.68
C VAL A 62 3.20 -6.09 1.78
N THR A 63 3.21 -7.09 0.91
CA THR A 63 4.29 -8.09 0.84
C THR A 63 4.92 -8.03 -0.56
N PRO A 64 6.04 -7.32 -0.71
CA PRO A 64 6.73 -7.24 -1.99
C PRO A 64 7.20 -8.61 -2.47
N GLN A 65 7.14 -8.82 -3.79
CA GLN A 65 7.66 -10.02 -4.44
C GLN A 65 8.93 -9.64 -5.19
N GLY A 66 10.03 -9.45 -4.45
CA GLY A 66 11.26 -8.87 -4.96
C GLY A 66 11.29 -7.36 -4.72
N LYS A 67 12.12 -6.63 -5.46
CA LYS A 67 12.18 -5.17 -5.34
C LYS A 67 10.86 -4.54 -5.77
N PHE A 68 10.39 -3.59 -4.98
CA PHE A 68 9.07 -2.98 -5.17
C PHE A 68 9.12 -1.51 -4.81
N LYS A 69 8.52 -0.68 -5.65
CA LYS A 69 8.34 0.76 -5.35
C LYS A 69 6.87 1.11 -5.46
N MET A 70 6.42 1.94 -4.55
CA MET A 70 5.04 2.39 -4.54
C MET A 70 4.91 3.83 -4.09
N SER A 71 3.79 4.44 -4.44
CA SER A 71 3.35 5.69 -3.83
C SER A 71 2.13 5.42 -2.97
N LEU A 72 1.98 6.20 -1.91
CA LEU A 72 0.81 6.13 -1.03
C LEU A 72 0.27 7.53 -0.84
N LEU A 73 -0.99 7.73 -1.20
CA LEU A 73 -1.73 8.95 -0.91
C LEU A 73 -2.70 8.64 0.21
N LEU A 74 -2.53 9.29 1.35
CA LEU A 74 -3.37 9.09 2.53
C LEU A 74 -4.16 10.35 2.79
N VAL A 75 -5.48 10.20 2.94
CA VAL A 75 -6.38 11.29 3.32
C VAL A 75 -6.96 10.96 4.69
N ILE A 76 -6.56 11.73 5.69
CA ILE A 76 -7.00 11.55 7.08
C ILE A 76 -8.27 12.38 7.28
N GLU A 77 -9.32 11.73 7.69
CA GLU A 77 -10.62 12.35 7.93
C GLU A 77 -10.96 12.39 9.41
#